data_1b21becff202aa602c120021c5ee0963
#
_entry.id   1b21becff202aa602c120021c5ee0963
#
_cell.length_a   1.000
_cell.length_b   1.000
_cell.length_c   1.000
_cell.angle_alpha   90.00
_cell.angle_beta   90.00
_cell.angle_gamma   90.00
#
_symmetry.space_group_name_H-M   'P 1'
#
loop_
_entity.id
_entity.type
_entity.pdbx_description
1 polymer ?
#
loop_
_entity_poly.entity_id
_entity_poly.type
_entity_poly.pdbx_seq_one_letter_code
_entity_poly.pdbx_strand_id
1 'polypeptide(L)'
;IDKITPSVTKNFLKPMLIFLIAAPIAIIVVGPVGIMIGEGISAFVYFVQAKLGFLAVGIMGALWPLLVITGMHRVFTPTILQTISETGMEGTVMPSEIGANLSLGGVSLAVAFKTKNSELRQTALAAASSALIAGTTEPALYGVAVRLKRPLIASLITGFVCGCLAGMAGLASRSMVSPSVLTGVQFIDPANPGVSIAWIAGISVLSIVLSFVLTLVIGFEDLPEEE
;
A
#
# COMPACT_ATOMS: atom_id res chain seq x y z
N ILE A 1 -15.68 32.25 -0.63
CA ILE A 1 -16.85 31.66 0.05
C ILE A 1 -17.03 32.29 1.43
N ASP A 2 -15.98 32.45 2.26
CA ASP A 2 -16.06 33.04 3.61
C ASP A 2 -16.65 34.45 3.65
N LYS A 3 -16.51 35.24 2.60
CA LYS A 3 -17.07 36.62 2.50
C LYS A 3 -18.55 36.65 2.10
N ILE A 4 -19.05 35.54 1.56
CA ILE A 4 -20.41 35.46 0.98
C ILE A 4 -21.36 34.70 1.91
N THR A 5 -20.84 33.92 2.86
CA THR A 5 -21.67 33.05 3.71
C THR A 5 -21.99 33.73 5.04
N PRO A 6 -23.30 33.90 5.40
CA PRO A 6 -23.72 34.45 6.69
C PRO A 6 -23.19 33.62 7.85
N SER A 7 -22.82 34.27 8.96
CA SER A 7 -22.22 33.64 10.14
C SER A 7 -23.08 32.52 10.75
N VAL A 8 -24.38 32.68 10.74
CA VAL A 8 -25.37 31.73 11.31
C VAL A 8 -25.41 30.39 10.52
N THR A 9 -25.22 30.45 9.21
CA THR A 9 -25.32 29.26 8.31
C THR A 9 -23.97 28.80 7.78
N LYS A 10 -22.87 29.42 8.23
CA LYS A 10 -21.51 29.19 7.71
C LYS A 10 -21.07 27.72 7.81
N ASN A 11 -21.40 27.07 8.91
CA ASN A 11 -20.99 25.67 9.15
C ASN A 11 -21.65 24.67 8.19
N PHE A 12 -22.79 25.01 7.60
CA PHE A 12 -23.51 24.18 6.64
C PHE A 12 -23.33 24.66 5.20
N LEU A 13 -23.53 25.96 4.94
CA LEU A 13 -23.47 26.52 3.59
C LEU A 13 -22.04 26.50 3.01
N LYS A 14 -21.02 26.71 3.83
CA LYS A 14 -19.62 26.71 3.33
C LYS A 14 -19.19 25.35 2.77
N PRO A 15 -19.33 24.22 3.50
CA PRO A 15 -19.01 22.91 2.93
C PRO A 15 -19.86 22.57 1.70
N MET A 16 -21.15 22.90 1.71
CA MET A 16 -22.04 22.66 0.61
C MET A 16 -21.62 23.42 -0.66
N LEU A 17 -21.31 24.72 -0.55
CA LEU A 17 -20.85 25.52 -1.68
C LEU A 17 -19.47 25.09 -2.19
N ILE A 18 -18.56 24.71 -1.27
CA ILE A 18 -17.26 24.14 -1.66
C ILE A 18 -17.47 22.88 -2.48
N PHE A 19 -18.31 21.96 -2.01
CA PHE A 19 -18.61 20.71 -2.72
C PHE A 19 -19.28 20.96 -4.07
N LEU A 20 -20.26 21.86 -4.13
CA LEU A 20 -20.99 22.19 -5.35
C LEU A 20 -20.08 22.76 -6.45
N ILE A 21 -19.04 23.50 -6.07
CA ILE A 21 -18.07 24.06 -7.03
C ILE A 21 -16.95 23.06 -7.32
N ALA A 22 -16.43 22.41 -6.30
CA ALA A 22 -15.26 21.52 -6.44
C ALA A 22 -15.62 20.21 -7.15
N ALA A 23 -16.82 19.65 -6.93
CA ALA A 23 -17.20 18.37 -7.52
C ALA A 23 -17.27 18.42 -9.06
N PRO A 24 -17.92 19.40 -9.72
CA PRO A 24 -17.87 19.52 -11.18
C PRO A 24 -16.46 19.70 -11.73
N ILE A 25 -15.64 20.52 -11.08
CA ILE A 25 -14.23 20.73 -11.49
C ILE A 25 -13.45 19.43 -11.36
N ALA A 26 -13.63 18.71 -10.24
CA ALA A 26 -12.97 17.43 -10.02
C ALA A 26 -13.38 16.39 -11.09
N ILE A 27 -14.67 16.29 -11.43
CA ILE A 27 -15.17 15.32 -12.40
C ILE A 27 -14.79 15.69 -13.83
N ILE A 28 -14.92 16.96 -14.22
CA ILE A 28 -14.78 17.39 -15.62
C ILE A 28 -13.31 17.66 -15.99
N VAL A 29 -12.50 18.14 -15.05
CA VAL A 29 -11.12 18.56 -15.33
C VAL A 29 -10.11 17.63 -14.68
N VAL A 30 -10.16 17.48 -13.34
CA VAL A 30 -9.15 16.74 -12.59
C VAL A 30 -9.25 15.23 -12.89
N GLY A 31 -10.46 14.69 -13.00
CA GLY A 31 -10.68 13.28 -13.28
C GLY A 31 -10.09 12.85 -14.63
N PRO A 32 -10.45 13.43 -15.76
CA PRO A 32 -9.88 13.08 -17.06
C PRO A 32 -8.36 13.23 -17.13
N VAL A 33 -7.80 14.33 -16.59
CA VAL A 33 -6.34 14.52 -16.53
C VAL A 33 -5.68 13.43 -15.67
N GLY A 34 -6.29 13.11 -14.51
CA GLY A 34 -5.81 12.03 -13.64
C GLY A 34 -5.84 10.66 -14.33
N ILE A 35 -6.91 10.36 -15.09
CA ILE A 35 -7.04 9.12 -15.87
C ILE A 35 -5.94 9.04 -16.93
N MET A 36 -5.73 10.07 -17.73
CA MET A 36 -4.69 10.10 -18.77
C MET A 36 -3.29 9.86 -18.18
N ILE A 37 -2.96 10.53 -17.07
CA ILE A 37 -1.68 10.32 -16.38
C ILE A 37 -1.61 8.88 -15.87
N GLY A 38 -2.70 8.38 -15.29
CA GLY A 38 -2.82 7.03 -14.76
C GLY A 38 -2.62 5.95 -15.82
N GLU A 39 -3.26 6.09 -16.97
CA GLU A 39 -3.07 5.19 -18.11
C GLU A 39 -1.62 5.18 -18.60
N GLY A 40 -0.97 6.36 -18.66
CA GLY A 40 0.44 6.45 -19.03
C GLY A 40 1.37 5.74 -18.04
N ILE A 41 1.15 5.91 -16.73
CA ILE A 41 1.91 5.22 -15.69
C ILE A 41 1.66 3.70 -15.75
N SER A 42 0.42 3.30 -15.88
CA SER A 42 0.04 1.88 -15.98
C SER A 42 0.65 1.22 -17.22
N ALA A 43 0.56 1.85 -18.39
CA ALA A 43 1.17 1.37 -19.63
C ALA A 43 2.69 1.20 -19.46
N PHE A 44 3.36 2.15 -18.80
CA PHE A 44 4.79 2.04 -18.50
C PHE A 44 5.10 0.85 -17.58
N VAL A 45 4.33 0.66 -16.52
CA VAL A 45 4.54 -0.48 -15.58
C VAL A 45 4.35 -1.81 -16.28
N TYR A 46 3.30 -1.99 -17.08
CA TYR A 46 3.09 -3.22 -17.83
C TYR A 46 4.10 -3.43 -18.95
N PHE A 47 4.60 -2.36 -19.58
CA PHE A 47 5.72 -2.46 -20.52
C PHE A 47 7.00 -2.95 -19.82
N VAL A 48 7.30 -2.42 -18.64
CA VAL A 48 8.44 -2.88 -17.82
C VAL A 48 8.26 -4.32 -17.40
N GLN A 49 7.05 -4.73 -17.00
CA GLN A 49 6.75 -6.12 -16.66
C GLN A 49 6.97 -7.05 -17.84
N ALA A 50 6.51 -6.69 -19.04
CA ALA A 50 6.71 -7.51 -20.26
C ALA A 50 8.18 -7.70 -20.62
N LYS A 51 9.08 -6.79 -20.20
CA LYS A 51 10.52 -6.85 -20.44
C LYS A 51 11.32 -7.49 -19.32
N LEU A 52 10.97 -7.19 -18.08
CA LEU A 52 11.73 -7.57 -16.89
C LEU A 52 11.05 -8.70 -16.08
N GLY A 53 9.81 -9.11 -16.43
CA GLY A 53 9.09 -10.18 -15.76
C GLY A 53 8.96 -9.95 -14.25
N PHE A 54 9.40 -10.92 -13.46
CA PHE A 54 9.31 -10.87 -12.00
C PHE A 54 10.02 -9.67 -11.34
N LEU A 55 11.07 -9.13 -11.97
CA LEU A 55 11.78 -7.95 -11.48
C LEU A 55 10.88 -6.70 -11.48
N ALA A 56 9.98 -6.57 -12.45
CA ALA A 56 9.04 -5.47 -12.48
C ALA A 56 8.10 -5.50 -11.26
N VAL A 57 7.63 -6.70 -10.88
CA VAL A 57 6.81 -6.90 -9.68
C VAL A 57 7.60 -6.52 -8.42
N GLY A 58 8.90 -6.89 -8.37
CA GLY A 58 9.80 -6.49 -7.28
C GLY A 58 10.00 -4.98 -7.18
N ILE A 59 10.29 -4.32 -8.30
CA ILE A 59 10.44 -2.86 -8.36
C ILE A 59 9.15 -2.18 -7.91
N MET A 60 8.01 -2.66 -8.38
CA MET A 60 6.71 -2.15 -7.98
C MET A 60 6.47 -2.29 -6.47
N GLY A 61 6.81 -3.48 -5.89
CA GLY A 61 6.73 -3.74 -4.46
C GLY A 61 7.63 -2.82 -3.62
N ALA A 62 8.85 -2.51 -4.12
CA ALA A 62 9.71 -1.52 -3.49
C ALA A 62 9.14 -0.11 -3.54
N LEU A 63 8.57 0.29 -4.66
CA LEU A 63 8.03 1.63 -4.85
C LEU A 63 6.65 1.83 -4.20
N TRP A 64 5.93 0.74 -3.90
CA TRP A 64 4.55 0.80 -3.41
C TRP A 64 4.35 1.71 -2.19
N PRO A 65 5.14 1.61 -1.11
CA PRO A 65 4.99 2.53 0.02
C PRO A 65 5.17 4.00 -0.37
N LEU A 66 6.06 4.31 -1.32
CA LEU A 66 6.28 5.68 -1.82
C LEU A 66 5.09 6.18 -2.64
N LEU A 67 4.49 5.30 -3.44
CA LEU A 67 3.26 5.61 -4.20
C LEU A 67 2.08 5.84 -3.25
N VAL A 68 2.01 5.11 -2.13
CA VAL A 68 0.99 5.34 -1.10
C VAL A 68 1.20 6.69 -0.42
N ILE A 69 2.44 7.08 -0.08
CA ILE A 69 2.77 8.39 0.54
C ILE A 69 2.28 9.54 -0.35
N THR A 70 2.47 9.43 -1.66
CA THR A 70 2.07 10.47 -2.62
C THR A 70 0.60 10.37 -3.05
N GLY A 71 -0.12 9.33 -2.63
CA GLY A 71 -1.48 9.04 -3.09
C GLY A 71 -1.56 8.47 -4.51
N MET A 72 -0.40 8.33 -5.21
CA MET A 72 -0.34 7.88 -6.61
C MET A 72 -0.70 6.41 -6.80
N HIS A 73 -0.71 5.58 -5.75
CA HIS A 73 -1.14 4.19 -5.83
C HIS A 73 -2.57 4.02 -6.38
N ARG A 74 -3.46 5.00 -6.17
CA ARG A 74 -4.84 4.98 -6.67
C ARG A 74 -4.96 5.11 -8.18
N VAL A 75 -3.91 5.58 -8.85
CA VAL A 75 -3.84 5.71 -10.30
C VAL A 75 -3.95 4.34 -10.99
N PHE A 76 -3.49 3.28 -10.34
CA PHE A 76 -3.57 1.91 -10.88
C PHE A 76 -4.96 1.29 -10.77
N THR A 77 -5.86 1.84 -9.93
CA THR A 77 -7.20 1.28 -9.69
C THR A 77 -8.00 1.00 -10.97
N PRO A 78 -8.16 1.95 -11.90
CA PRO A 78 -8.90 1.70 -13.13
C PRO A 78 -8.29 0.56 -13.96
N THR A 79 -6.96 0.57 -14.11
CA THR A 79 -6.25 -0.44 -14.91
C THR A 79 -6.31 -1.82 -14.28
N ILE A 80 -6.18 -1.94 -12.95
CA ILE A 80 -6.34 -3.20 -12.22
C ILE A 80 -7.74 -3.77 -12.46
N LEU A 81 -8.77 -2.96 -12.27
CA LEU A 81 -10.18 -3.38 -12.47
C LEU A 81 -10.45 -3.78 -13.91
N GLN A 82 -9.95 -3.02 -14.88
CA GLN A 82 -10.06 -3.35 -16.29
C GLN A 82 -9.36 -4.67 -16.59
N THR A 83 -8.12 -4.86 -16.17
CA THR A 83 -7.36 -6.10 -16.39
C THR A 83 -8.09 -7.31 -15.79
N ILE A 84 -8.58 -7.21 -14.56
CA ILE A 84 -9.36 -8.28 -13.93
C ILE A 84 -10.65 -8.56 -14.71
N SER A 85 -11.34 -7.51 -15.18
CA SER A 85 -12.58 -7.66 -15.96
C SER A 85 -12.35 -8.35 -17.32
N GLU A 86 -11.22 -8.05 -17.98
CA GLU A 86 -10.90 -8.56 -19.32
C GLU A 86 -10.26 -9.95 -19.27
N THR A 87 -9.37 -10.20 -18.30
CA THR A 87 -8.54 -11.42 -18.25
C THR A 87 -8.89 -12.35 -17.08
N GLY A 88 -9.73 -11.89 -16.14
CA GLY A 88 -10.08 -12.61 -14.92
C GLY A 88 -9.07 -12.48 -13.79
N MET A 89 -7.89 -11.86 -14.01
CA MET A 89 -6.83 -11.75 -13.01
C MET A 89 -5.85 -10.62 -13.34
N GLU A 90 -5.16 -10.11 -12.29
CA GLU A 90 -4.08 -9.13 -12.40
C GLU A 90 -2.81 -9.66 -11.73
N GLY A 91 -1.68 -9.70 -12.46
CA GLY A 91 -0.45 -10.37 -12.07
C GLY A 91 0.76 -9.44 -11.86
N THR A 92 0.58 -8.13 -11.75
CA THR A 92 1.69 -7.17 -11.65
C THR A 92 1.60 -6.32 -10.39
N VAL A 93 0.58 -5.49 -10.30
CA VAL A 93 0.42 -4.51 -9.22
C VAL A 93 -0.04 -5.21 -7.95
N MET A 94 -1.13 -5.96 -8.01
CA MET A 94 -1.69 -6.64 -6.84
C MET A 94 -0.71 -7.62 -6.17
N PRO A 95 0.03 -8.48 -6.90
CA PRO A 95 1.03 -9.34 -6.27
C PRO A 95 2.18 -8.56 -5.62
N SER A 96 2.56 -7.41 -6.17
CA SER A 96 3.60 -6.56 -5.59
C SER A 96 3.23 -6.00 -4.22
N GLU A 97 1.92 -5.78 -4.01
CA GLU A 97 1.40 -5.22 -2.76
C GLU A 97 1.49 -6.18 -1.58
N ILE A 98 1.49 -7.51 -1.80
CA ILE A 98 1.53 -8.49 -0.70
C ILE A 98 2.70 -8.20 0.22
N GLY A 99 3.90 -8.19 -0.36
CA GLY A 99 5.13 -7.93 0.37
C GLY A 99 5.20 -6.51 0.94
N ALA A 100 4.80 -5.53 0.16
CA ALA A 100 4.85 -4.14 0.56
C ALA A 100 3.92 -3.83 1.75
N ASN A 101 2.66 -4.29 1.70
CA ASN A 101 1.68 -4.04 2.75
C ASN A 101 2.02 -4.77 4.05
N LEU A 102 2.33 -6.07 3.96
CA LEU A 102 2.68 -6.87 5.14
C LEU A 102 4.01 -6.43 5.77
N SER A 103 4.95 -5.90 4.97
CA SER A 103 6.20 -5.35 5.49
C SER A 103 5.98 -4.17 6.43
N LEU A 104 5.00 -3.31 6.15
CA LEU A 104 4.66 -2.20 7.04
C LEU A 104 4.13 -2.69 8.40
N GLY A 105 3.42 -3.81 8.41
CA GLY A 105 3.04 -4.49 9.64
C GLY A 105 4.24 -5.01 10.42
N GLY A 106 5.19 -5.70 9.75
CA GLY A 106 6.42 -6.19 10.37
C GLY A 106 7.33 -5.07 10.89
N VAL A 107 7.46 -3.98 10.12
CA VAL A 107 8.14 -2.75 10.55
C VAL A 107 7.52 -2.21 11.84
N SER A 108 6.19 -2.10 11.87
CA SER A 108 5.48 -1.56 13.04
C SER A 108 5.63 -2.47 14.26
N LEU A 109 5.61 -3.80 14.09
CA LEU A 109 5.91 -4.75 15.18
C LEU A 109 7.34 -4.56 15.72
N ALA A 110 8.33 -4.37 14.84
CA ALA A 110 9.72 -4.16 15.26
C ALA A 110 9.90 -2.85 16.05
N VAL A 111 9.23 -1.79 15.60
CA VAL A 111 9.22 -0.51 16.33
C VAL A 111 8.55 -0.67 17.68
N ALA A 112 7.39 -1.31 17.76
CA ALA A 112 6.71 -1.58 19.02
C ALA A 112 7.55 -2.40 20.00
N PHE A 113 8.36 -3.35 19.49
CA PHE A 113 9.24 -4.18 20.27
C PHE A 113 10.43 -3.39 20.86
N LYS A 114 11.02 -2.50 20.06
CA LYS A 114 12.29 -1.83 20.40
C LYS A 114 12.12 -0.47 21.07
N THR A 115 11.04 0.26 20.81
CA THR A 115 10.82 1.61 21.35
C THR A 115 10.64 1.59 22.88
N LYS A 116 11.16 2.61 23.53
CA LYS A 116 10.92 2.90 24.96
C LYS A 116 9.74 3.84 25.16
N ASN A 117 9.37 4.62 24.14
CA ASN A 117 8.24 5.54 24.18
C ASN A 117 6.91 4.76 24.19
N SER A 118 6.12 4.95 25.25
CA SER A 118 4.86 4.24 25.48
C SER A 118 3.80 4.56 24.42
N GLU A 119 3.70 5.82 24.00
CA GLU A 119 2.75 6.29 22.99
C GLU A 119 3.09 5.72 21.61
N LEU A 120 4.38 5.79 21.24
CA LEU A 120 4.83 5.21 19.98
C LEU A 120 4.61 3.69 19.93
N ARG A 121 4.79 3.00 21.05
CA ARG A 121 4.52 1.55 21.15
C ARG A 121 3.06 1.24 20.88
N GLN A 122 2.13 1.95 21.50
CA GLN A 122 0.68 1.77 21.28
C GLN A 122 0.31 2.07 19.82
N THR A 123 0.79 3.18 19.29
CA THR A 123 0.60 3.56 17.87
C THR A 123 1.12 2.47 16.94
N ALA A 124 2.31 1.96 17.18
CA ALA A 124 2.93 0.93 16.35
C ALA A 124 2.18 -0.42 16.42
N LEU A 125 1.69 -0.82 17.59
CA LEU A 125 0.86 -2.03 17.73
C LEU A 125 -0.48 -1.91 17.00
N ALA A 126 -1.16 -0.77 17.15
CA ALA A 126 -2.41 -0.50 16.44
C ALA A 126 -2.18 -0.48 14.91
N ALA A 127 -1.10 0.16 14.48
CA ALA A 127 -0.70 0.22 13.07
C ALA A 127 -0.35 -1.16 12.50
N ALA A 128 0.37 -1.99 13.26
CA ALA A 128 0.66 -3.38 12.87
C ALA A 128 -0.61 -4.19 12.69
N SER A 129 -1.54 -4.13 13.64
CA SER A 129 -2.83 -4.81 13.55
C SER A 129 -3.63 -4.37 12.33
N SER A 130 -3.67 -3.06 12.06
CA SER A 130 -4.34 -2.50 10.88
C SER A 130 -3.74 -3.02 9.58
N ALA A 131 -2.42 -2.99 9.44
CA ALA A 131 -1.74 -3.44 8.23
C ALA A 131 -1.85 -4.95 8.00
N LEU A 132 -1.65 -5.76 9.06
CA LEU A 132 -1.60 -7.23 8.94
C LEU A 132 -2.98 -7.85 8.79
N ILE A 133 -4.00 -7.32 9.46
CA ILE A 133 -5.34 -7.92 9.51
C ILE A 133 -6.28 -7.24 8.52
N ALA A 134 -6.40 -5.92 8.60
CA ALA A 134 -7.33 -5.16 7.76
C ALA A 134 -6.77 -4.79 6.38
N GLY A 135 -5.44 -4.88 6.18
CA GLY A 135 -4.78 -4.43 4.95
C GLY A 135 -4.71 -2.90 4.80
N THR A 136 -5.06 -2.16 5.85
CA THR A 136 -4.98 -0.69 5.88
C THR A 136 -3.61 -0.28 6.38
N THR A 137 -2.77 0.20 5.47
CA THR A 137 -1.34 0.44 5.71
C THR A 137 -1.00 1.88 6.10
N GLU A 138 -1.92 2.81 5.91
CA GLU A 138 -1.71 4.23 6.19
C GLU A 138 -1.29 4.51 7.65
N PRO A 139 -1.86 3.88 8.69
CA PRO A 139 -1.39 4.07 10.06
C PRO A 139 0.06 3.61 10.27
N ALA A 140 0.45 2.48 9.67
CA ALA A 140 1.81 1.96 9.74
C ALA A 140 2.80 2.83 8.95
N LEU A 141 2.35 3.33 7.80
CA LEU A 141 3.16 4.16 6.93
C LEU A 141 3.43 5.54 7.54
N TYR A 142 2.36 6.29 7.87
CA TYR A 142 2.50 7.66 8.36
C TYR A 142 2.82 7.74 9.86
N GLY A 143 2.20 6.87 10.67
CA GLY A 143 2.40 6.86 12.12
C GLY A 143 3.75 6.30 12.55
N VAL A 144 4.35 5.41 11.74
CA VAL A 144 5.56 4.69 12.11
C VAL A 144 6.68 4.86 11.09
N ALA A 145 6.52 4.33 9.86
CA ALA A 145 7.62 4.18 8.94
C ALA A 145 8.18 5.53 8.43
N VAL A 146 7.31 6.46 8.04
CA VAL A 146 7.69 7.80 7.56
C VAL A 146 8.19 8.67 8.73
N ARG A 147 7.51 8.61 9.88
CA ARG A 147 7.88 9.37 11.08
C ARG A 147 9.29 9.05 11.56
N LEU A 148 9.68 7.77 11.50
CA LEU A 148 11.00 7.30 11.93
C LEU A 148 12.03 7.20 10.80
N LYS A 149 11.62 7.35 9.54
CA LYS A 149 12.43 7.36 8.30
C LYS A 149 13.14 6.02 8.00
N ARG A 150 14.05 5.56 8.87
CA ARG A 150 14.84 4.32 8.65
C ARG A 150 13.98 3.05 8.50
N PRO A 151 12.90 2.85 9.28
CA PRO A 151 11.99 1.71 9.09
C PRO A 151 11.33 1.65 7.70
N LEU A 152 11.14 2.80 7.05
CA LEU A 152 10.66 2.84 5.67
C LEU A 152 11.61 2.10 4.72
N ILE A 153 12.94 2.25 4.90
CA ILE A 153 13.95 1.55 4.08
C ILE A 153 13.79 0.03 4.20
N ALA A 154 13.54 -0.47 5.42
CA ALA A 154 13.28 -1.90 5.64
C ALA A 154 12.05 -2.38 4.86
N SER A 155 10.97 -1.57 4.81
CA SER A 155 9.77 -1.89 4.03
C SER A 155 10.06 -1.89 2.52
N LEU A 156 10.80 -0.92 1.98
CA LEU A 156 11.16 -0.85 0.56
C LEU A 156 11.96 -2.09 0.12
N ILE A 157 12.98 -2.48 0.91
CA ILE A 157 13.80 -3.67 0.63
C ILE A 157 12.94 -4.94 0.68
N THR A 158 12.10 -5.07 1.70
CA THR A 158 11.21 -6.23 1.84
C THR A 158 10.20 -6.30 0.71
N GLY A 159 9.59 -5.15 0.34
CA GLY A 159 8.68 -5.05 -0.79
C GLY A 159 9.32 -5.51 -2.10
N PHE A 160 10.58 -5.13 -2.35
CA PHE A 160 11.34 -5.61 -3.50
C PHE A 160 11.50 -7.12 -3.51
N VAL A 161 12.03 -7.68 -2.43
CA VAL A 161 12.31 -9.12 -2.32
C VAL A 161 11.03 -9.94 -2.47
N CYS A 162 10.00 -9.59 -1.70
CA CYS A 162 8.72 -10.30 -1.73
C CYS A 162 7.98 -10.11 -3.07
N GLY A 163 8.07 -8.94 -3.68
CA GLY A 163 7.53 -8.68 -5.01
C GLY A 163 8.22 -9.53 -6.08
N CYS A 164 9.55 -9.66 -6.05
CA CYS A 164 10.27 -10.59 -6.94
C CYS A 164 9.79 -12.03 -6.77
N LEU A 165 9.62 -12.49 -5.53
CA LEU A 165 9.12 -13.85 -5.26
C LEU A 165 7.68 -14.04 -5.74
N ALA A 166 6.81 -13.05 -5.53
CA ALA A 166 5.44 -13.09 -6.03
C ALA A 166 5.37 -13.16 -7.56
N GLY A 167 6.22 -12.38 -8.24
CA GLY A 167 6.36 -12.41 -9.69
C GLY A 167 6.94 -13.72 -10.20
N MET A 168 7.95 -14.30 -9.53
CA MET A 168 8.51 -15.61 -9.87
C MET A 168 7.51 -16.75 -9.66
N ALA A 169 6.67 -16.65 -8.65
CA ALA A 169 5.60 -17.61 -8.37
C ALA A 169 4.42 -17.48 -9.34
N GLY A 170 4.39 -16.43 -10.18
CA GLY A 170 3.28 -16.16 -11.08
C GLY A 170 1.97 -15.87 -10.36
N LEU A 171 2.04 -15.29 -9.15
CA LEU A 171 0.83 -14.95 -8.39
C LEU A 171 0.03 -13.88 -9.14
N ALA A 172 -1.28 -14.06 -9.14
CA ALA A 172 -2.21 -13.10 -9.73
C ALA A 172 -3.45 -12.96 -8.87
N SER A 173 -3.93 -11.74 -8.71
CA SER A 173 -5.15 -11.46 -7.96
C SER A 173 -6.39 -11.52 -8.86
N ARG A 174 -7.46 -12.08 -8.34
CA ARG A 174 -8.79 -12.15 -9.00
C ARG A 174 -9.78 -11.14 -8.45
N SER A 175 -9.35 -10.34 -7.50
CA SER A 175 -10.15 -9.25 -6.94
C SER A 175 -9.26 -8.09 -6.54
N MET A 176 -9.84 -6.91 -6.41
CA MET A 176 -9.12 -5.72 -5.97
C MET A 176 -9.42 -5.45 -4.50
N VAL A 177 -8.73 -6.19 -3.62
CA VAL A 177 -8.79 -6.00 -2.17
C VAL A 177 -7.38 -5.77 -1.66
N SER A 178 -7.19 -4.78 -0.78
CA SER A 178 -5.85 -4.51 -0.21
C SER A 178 -5.28 -5.76 0.46
N PRO A 179 -4.08 -6.23 0.07
CA PRO A 179 -3.51 -7.45 0.60
C PRO A 179 -3.22 -7.38 2.09
N SER A 180 -3.67 -8.38 2.80
CA SER A 180 -3.42 -8.64 4.21
C SER A 180 -3.27 -10.14 4.43
N VAL A 181 -3.02 -10.58 5.66
CA VAL A 181 -2.98 -12.01 5.98
C VAL A 181 -4.33 -12.67 5.65
N LEU A 182 -5.45 -11.99 5.90
CA LEU A 182 -6.79 -12.55 5.66
C LEU A 182 -7.21 -12.49 4.19
N THR A 183 -6.84 -11.43 3.47
CA THR A 183 -7.23 -11.22 2.08
C THR A 183 -6.31 -11.90 1.06
N GLY A 184 -5.28 -12.61 1.53
CA GLY A 184 -4.39 -13.40 0.68
C GLY A 184 -5.11 -14.45 -0.18
N VAL A 185 -6.32 -14.85 0.21
CA VAL A 185 -7.17 -15.78 -0.56
C VAL A 185 -7.46 -15.31 -2.00
N GLN A 186 -7.40 -14.02 -2.28
CA GLN A 186 -7.61 -13.46 -3.63
C GLN A 186 -6.57 -13.92 -4.66
N PHE A 187 -5.42 -14.41 -4.20
CA PHE A 187 -4.32 -14.88 -5.05
C PHE A 187 -4.33 -16.41 -5.24
N ILE A 188 -5.31 -17.12 -4.69
CA ILE A 188 -5.39 -18.57 -4.84
C ILE A 188 -5.74 -18.90 -6.30
N ASP A 189 -4.87 -19.69 -6.93
CA ASP A 189 -5.15 -20.23 -8.26
C ASP A 189 -6.04 -21.48 -8.15
N PRO A 190 -7.27 -21.45 -8.73
CA PRO A 190 -8.16 -22.61 -8.72
C PRO A 190 -7.56 -23.86 -9.40
N ALA A 191 -6.63 -23.67 -10.35
CA ALA A 191 -5.97 -24.79 -11.02
C ALA A 191 -4.93 -25.49 -10.11
N ASN A 192 -4.25 -24.70 -9.25
CA ASN A 192 -3.22 -25.20 -8.34
C ASN A 192 -3.31 -24.54 -6.96
N PRO A 193 -4.38 -24.77 -6.20
CA PRO A 193 -4.63 -24.04 -4.97
C PRO A 193 -3.58 -24.28 -3.87
N GLY A 194 -3.05 -25.50 -3.77
CA GLY A 194 -2.03 -25.83 -2.78
C GLY A 194 -0.71 -25.07 -3.01
N VAL A 195 -0.30 -24.93 -4.27
CA VAL A 195 0.94 -24.21 -4.63
C VAL A 195 0.80 -22.71 -4.36
N SER A 196 -0.32 -22.11 -4.77
CA SER A 196 -0.57 -20.69 -4.53
C SER A 196 -0.70 -20.37 -3.04
N ILE A 197 -1.39 -21.20 -2.25
CA ILE A 197 -1.48 -21.04 -0.79
C ILE A 197 -0.08 -21.11 -0.16
N ALA A 198 0.76 -22.05 -0.57
CA ALA A 198 2.13 -22.17 -0.04
C ALA A 198 2.96 -20.91 -0.34
N TRP A 199 2.88 -20.38 -1.57
CA TRP A 199 3.56 -19.15 -1.94
C TRP A 199 3.03 -17.93 -1.17
N ILE A 200 1.71 -17.77 -1.07
CA ILE A 200 1.09 -16.66 -0.32
C ILE A 200 1.51 -16.70 1.15
N ALA A 201 1.41 -17.87 1.79
CA ALA A 201 1.81 -18.04 3.18
C ALA A 201 3.31 -17.77 3.38
N GLY A 202 4.15 -18.32 2.51
CA GLY A 202 5.60 -18.13 2.55
C GLY A 202 6.01 -16.66 2.38
N ILE A 203 5.45 -15.97 1.38
CA ILE A 203 5.72 -14.55 1.13
C ILE A 203 5.19 -13.69 2.29
N SER A 204 4.01 -14.01 2.84
CA SER A 204 3.44 -13.28 3.98
C SER A 204 4.32 -13.38 5.22
N VAL A 205 4.75 -14.59 5.58
CA VAL A 205 5.66 -14.82 6.72
C VAL A 205 7.00 -14.16 6.46
N LEU A 206 7.58 -14.35 5.27
CA LEU A 206 8.85 -13.73 4.90
C LEU A 206 8.78 -12.19 4.98
N SER A 207 7.70 -11.60 4.48
CA SER A 207 7.53 -10.15 4.51
C SER A 207 7.52 -9.61 5.93
N ILE A 208 6.77 -10.25 6.83
CA ILE A 208 6.69 -9.83 8.23
C ILE A 208 8.04 -10.01 8.93
N VAL A 209 8.65 -11.18 8.79
CA VAL A 209 9.92 -11.50 9.47
C VAL A 209 11.07 -10.67 8.92
N LEU A 210 11.21 -10.58 7.60
CA LEU A 210 12.31 -9.84 6.97
C LEU A 210 12.24 -8.35 7.32
N SER A 211 11.07 -7.74 7.22
CA SER A 211 10.90 -6.31 7.56
C SER A 211 11.12 -6.05 9.04
N PHE A 212 10.68 -6.97 9.91
CA PHE A 212 10.93 -6.90 11.35
C PHE A 212 12.45 -6.94 11.64
N VAL A 213 13.15 -7.94 11.12
CA VAL A 213 14.60 -8.09 11.32
C VAL A 213 15.37 -6.92 10.73
N LEU A 214 15.07 -6.52 9.50
CA LEU A 214 15.73 -5.37 8.88
C LEU A 214 15.53 -4.08 9.68
N THR A 215 14.34 -3.86 10.23
CA THR A 215 14.07 -2.69 11.08
C THR A 215 14.92 -2.70 12.34
N LEU A 216 15.12 -3.87 12.97
CA LEU A 216 15.98 -3.99 14.14
C LEU A 216 17.47 -3.78 13.81
N VAL A 217 17.91 -4.28 12.64
CA VAL A 217 19.32 -4.17 12.17
C VAL A 217 19.64 -2.75 11.72
N ILE A 218 18.81 -2.16 10.87
CA ILE A 218 18.99 -0.78 10.41
C ILE A 218 18.84 0.20 11.58
N GLY A 219 17.99 -0.15 12.54
CA GLY A 219 17.66 0.67 13.71
C GLY A 219 16.84 1.91 13.34
N PHE A 220 16.44 2.63 14.37
CA PHE A 220 15.77 3.94 14.24
C PHE A 220 16.09 4.78 15.48
N GLU A 221 15.97 6.08 15.34
CA GLU A 221 16.04 7.02 16.46
C GLU A 221 14.69 7.03 17.16
N ASP A 222 14.68 6.70 18.46
CA ASP A 222 13.45 6.69 19.25
C ASP A 222 12.95 8.12 19.48
N LEU A 223 11.66 8.26 19.66
CA LEU A 223 11.07 9.56 19.96
C LEU A 223 11.19 9.83 21.47
N PRO A 224 11.46 11.10 21.88
CA PRO A 224 11.42 11.46 23.27
C PRO A 224 10.02 11.18 23.86
N GLU A 225 9.96 10.77 25.12
CA GLU A 225 8.69 10.70 25.84
C GLU A 225 8.21 12.15 26.05
N GLU A 226 6.96 12.43 25.62
CA GLU A 226 6.32 13.69 25.97
C GLU A 226 5.93 13.60 27.47
N GLU A 227 6.45 14.57 28.26
CA GLU A 227 6.15 14.70 29.70
C GLU A 227 4.69 15.08 29.96
#